data_ca4fbaa15c4e32735a1cc82a410cd63b
#
_entry.id   ca4fbaa15c4e32735a1cc82a410cd63b
#
_cell.length_a   1.000
_cell.length_b   1.000
_cell.length_c   1.000
_cell.angle_alpha   90.00
_cell.angle_beta   90.00
_cell.angle_gamma   90.00
#
_symmetry.space_group_name_H-M   'P 1'
#
loop_
_entity.id
_entity.type
_entity.pdbx_description
1 polymer ?
#
loop_
_entity_poly.entity_id
_entity_poly.type
_entity_poly.pdbx_seq_one_letter_code
_entity_poly.pdbx_strand_id
1 'polypeptide(L)'
;MASSVISRDELLEEAYRIADAQGLSALSIRSLAQACHVSVGTIYNHFASKDKLTTATIELFFRRSVFDGFCRLDVHKGFVDYCEDLYASLVMVLDRFRRCWLKGAEVLPAAEKNAAH
;
A
#
# COMPACT_ATOMS: atom_id res chain seq x y z
N MET A 1 14.51 -12.40 23.93
CA MET A 1 13.92 -12.96 23.33
C MET A 1 13.85 -12.72 21.96
N ALA A 2 13.41 -13.50 21.40
CA ALA A 2 13.37 -13.43 19.98
C ALA A 2 12.76 -12.18 19.49
N SER A 3 12.30 -11.37 20.39
CA SER A 3 11.67 -10.12 20.03
C SER A 3 12.58 -9.21 19.20
N SER A 4 13.88 -9.44 19.24
CA SER A 4 14.78 -8.62 18.46
C SER A 4 14.86 -9.05 17.01
N VAL A 5 14.30 -10.22 16.70
CA VAL A 5 14.36 -10.75 15.35
C VAL A 5 13.00 -10.59 14.69
N ILE A 6 12.88 -9.58 13.87
CA ILE A 6 11.64 -9.31 13.15
C ILE A 6 11.93 -9.49 11.66
N SER A 7 11.02 -10.15 10.96
CA SER A 7 11.21 -10.41 9.55
C SER A 7 10.78 -9.22 8.71
N ARG A 8 11.25 -9.21 7.45
CA ARG A 8 10.83 -8.19 6.50
C ARG A 8 9.32 -8.22 6.31
N ASP A 9 8.75 -9.42 6.27
CA ASP A 9 7.31 -9.56 6.08
C ASP A 9 6.53 -8.99 7.25
N GLU A 10 7.01 -9.18 8.46
CA GLU A 10 6.35 -8.63 9.62
C GLU A 10 6.40 -7.10 9.62
N LEU A 11 7.54 -6.55 9.22
CA LEU A 11 7.66 -5.10 9.09
C LEU A 11 6.71 -4.57 8.02
N LEU A 12 6.61 -5.29 6.92
CA LEU A 12 5.76 -4.87 5.81
C LEU A 12 4.28 -4.93 6.20
N GLU A 13 3.90 -5.95 6.98
CA GLU A 13 2.54 -6.03 7.48
C GLU A 13 2.19 -4.84 8.35
N GLU A 14 3.11 -4.46 9.21
CA GLU A 14 2.85 -3.32 10.07
C GLU A 14 2.81 -2.02 9.28
N ALA A 15 3.68 -1.89 8.29
CA ALA A 15 3.68 -0.71 7.42
C ALA A 15 2.36 -0.61 6.67
N TYR A 16 1.87 -1.74 6.18
CA TYR A 16 0.57 -1.79 5.53
C TYR A 16 -0.54 -1.33 6.47
N ARG A 17 -0.49 -1.80 7.71
CA ARG A 17 -1.51 -1.45 8.69
C ARG A 17 -1.52 0.04 8.97
N ILE A 18 -0.34 0.64 9.10
CA ILE A 18 -0.23 2.08 9.33
C ILE A 18 -0.82 2.85 8.15
N ALA A 19 -0.43 2.47 6.94
CA ALA A 19 -0.88 3.18 5.75
C ALA A 19 -2.38 3.02 5.54
N ASP A 20 -2.90 1.82 5.81
CA ASP A 20 -4.32 1.55 5.61
C ASP A 20 -5.18 2.31 6.62
N ALA A 21 -4.70 2.44 7.84
CA ALA A 21 -5.44 3.11 8.89
C ALA A 21 -5.32 4.62 8.84
N GLN A 22 -4.14 5.13 8.48
CA GLN A 22 -3.85 6.56 8.63
C GLN A 22 -3.38 7.24 7.34
N GLY A 23 -3.18 6.48 6.28
CA GLY A 23 -2.69 7.01 5.03
C GLY A 23 -1.18 6.89 4.91
N LEU A 24 -0.67 6.97 3.67
CA LEU A 24 0.76 6.83 3.43
C LEU A 24 1.57 7.94 4.09
N SER A 25 0.98 9.11 4.28
CA SER A 25 1.70 10.22 4.91
C SER A 25 2.09 9.90 6.35
N ALA A 26 1.39 8.97 6.99
CA ALA A 26 1.71 8.58 8.36
C ALA A 26 2.80 7.52 8.43
N LEU A 27 3.15 6.91 7.30
CA LEU A 27 4.17 5.88 7.26
C LEU A 27 5.55 6.51 7.15
N SER A 28 6.42 6.20 8.11
CA SER A 28 7.79 6.66 8.09
C SER A 28 8.64 5.58 8.74
N ILE A 29 9.96 5.71 8.58
CA ILE A 29 10.87 4.77 9.24
C ILE A 29 10.64 4.81 10.75
N ARG A 30 10.49 6.02 11.30
CA ARG A 30 10.31 6.17 12.74
C ARG A 30 8.97 5.61 13.20
N SER A 31 7.89 5.90 12.49
CA SER A 31 6.58 5.41 12.92
C SER A 31 6.53 3.89 12.86
N LEU A 32 7.16 3.31 11.86
CA LEU A 32 7.21 1.86 11.75
C LEU A 32 8.04 1.26 12.88
N ALA A 33 9.19 1.86 13.18
CA ALA A 33 10.03 1.37 14.26
C ALA A 33 9.29 1.41 15.60
N GLN A 34 8.54 2.48 15.84
CA GLN A 34 7.77 2.59 17.06
C GLN A 34 6.66 1.55 17.12
N ALA A 35 5.97 1.34 16.01
CA ALA A 35 4.87 0.38 15.98
C ALA A 35 5.37 -1.04 16.20
N CYS A 36 6.56 -1.35 15.72
CA CYS A 36 7.13 -2.69 15.85
C CYS A 36 8.00 -2.85 17.10
N HIS A 37 8.20 -1.77 17.84
CA HIS A 37 9.03 -1.80 19.04
C HIS A 37 10.46 -2.21 18.74
N VAL A 38 11.00 -1.70 17.65
CA VAL A 38 12.38 -1.98 17.26
C VAL A 38 13.09 -0.66 16.97
N SER A 39 14.39 -0.74 16.79
CA SER A 39 15.16 0.45 16.48
C SER A 39 15.04 0.83 15.02
N VAL A 40 15.32 2.09 14.71
CA VAL A 40 15.36 2.57 13.34
C VAL A 40 16.39 1.77 12.52
N GLY A 41 17.50 1.41 13.17
CA GLY A 41 18.52 0.60 12.51
C GLY A 41 17.98 -0.74 12.03
N THR A 42 17.09 -1.33 12.81
CA THR A 42 16.48 -2.60 12.43
C THR A 42 15.68 -2.42 11.15
N ILE A 43 14.94 -1.32 11.02
CA ILE A 43 14.19 -1.04 9.82
C ILE A 43 15.12 -0.93 8.62
N TYR A 44 16.23 -0.20 8.79
CA TYR A 44 17.17 0.00 7.68
C TYR A 44 17.89 -1.30 7.29
N ASN A 45 17.91 -2.29 8.16
CA ASN A 45 18.46 -3.59 7.77
C ASN A 45 17.59 -4.28 6.72
N HIS A 46 16.32 -3.94 6.68
CA HIS A 46 15.39 -4.58 5.74
C HIS A 46 14.99 -3.68 4.58
N PHE A 47 14.98 -2.38 4.78
CA PHE A 47 14.59 -1.41 3.75
C PHE A 47 15.64 -0.32 3.69
N ALA A 48 16.29 -0.20 2.55
CA ALA A 48 17.43 0.72 2.41
C ALA A 48 17.05 2.18 2.63
N SER A 49 15.81 2.54 2.34
CA SER A 49 15.37 3.92 2.47
C SER A 49 13.86 3.97 2.68
N LYS A 50 13.36 5.15 3.03
CA LYS A 50 11.93 5.34 3.15
C LYS A 50 11.22 5.05 1.82
N ASP A 51 11.85 5.45 0.72
CA ASP A 51 11.25 5.21 -0.59
C ASP A 51 11.08 3.73 -0.87
N LYS A 52 12.07 2.93 -0.47
CA LYS A 52 11.98 1.48 -0.66
C LYS A 52 10.86 0.89 0.20
N LEU A 53 10.76 1.36 1.44
CA LEU A 53 9.70 0.92 2.33
C LEU A 53 8.32 1.30 1.77
N THR A 54 8.19 2.55 1.33
CA THR A 54 6.92 3.04 0.80
C THR A 54 6.51 2.25 -0.44
N THR A 55 7.46 2.04 -1.35
CA THR A 55 7.19 1.29 -2.57
C THR A 55 6.74 -0.13 -2.25
N ALA A 56 7.43 -0.80 -1.34
CA ALA A 56 7.07 -2.18 -0.97
C ALA A 56 5.68 -2.23 -0.36
N THR A 57 5.32 -1.23 0.43
CA THR A 57 4.01 -1.18 1.06
C THR A 57 2.91 -0.97 0.03
N ILE A 58 3.15 -0.08 -0.92
CA ILE A 58 2.18 0.16 -2.00
C ILE A 58 2.02 -1.09 -2.84
N GLU A 59 3.12 -1.76 -3.16
CA GLU A 59 3.06 -3.00 -3.92
C GLU A 59 2.23 -4.05 -3.20
N LEU A 60 2.37 -4.13 -1.90
CA LEU A 60 1.58 -5.07 -1.11
C LEU A 60 0.09 -4.74 -1.18
N PHE A 61 -0.24 -3.45 -1.11
CA PHE A 61 -1.63 -3.02 -1.22
C PHE A 61 -2.25 -3.47 -2.54
N PHE A 62 -1.57 -3.18 -3.64
CA PHE A 62 -2.13 -3.52 -4.95
C PHE A 62 -2.14 -5.02 -5.18
N ARG A 63 -1.11 -5.73 -4.71
CA ARG A 63 -1.09 -7.18 -4.86
C ARG A 63 -2.29 -7.82 -4.15
N ARG A 64 -2.55 -7.40 -2.93
CA ARG A 64 -3.67 -7.94 -2.17
C ARG A 64 -5.01 -7.54 -2.76
N SER A 65 -5.14 -6.28 -3.16
CA SER A 65 -6.39 -5.79 -3.70
C SER A 65 -6.72 -6.43 -5.04
N VAL A 66 -5.73 -6.57 -5.91
CA VAL A 66 -5.95 -7.18 -7.21
C VAL A 66 -6.24 -8.67 -7.04
N PHE A 67 -5.48 -9.34 -6.17
CA PHE A 67 -5.72 -10.77 -5.93
C PHE A 67 -7.13 -11.00 -5.40
N ASP A 68 -7.55 -10.19 -4.44
CA ASP A 68 -8.89 -10.30 -3.87
C ASP A 68 -9.95 -10.07 -4.95
N GLY A 69 -9.71 -9.08 -5.82
CA GLY A 69 -10.62 -8.80 -6.92
C GLY A 69 -10.72 -9.97 -7.88
N PHE A 70 -9.58 -10.59 -8.21
CA PHE A 70 -9.60 -11.77 -9.07
C PHE A 70 -10.37 -12.92 -8.46
N CYS A 71 -10.26 -13.10 -7.15
CA CYS A 71 -10.98 -14.18 -6.49
C CYS A 71 -12.48 -14.01 -6.56
N ARG A 72 -12.95 -12.80 -6.73
CA ARG A 72 -14.38 -12.53 -6.81
C ARG A 72 -14.93 -12.56 -8.22
N LEU A 73 -14.07 -12.55 -9.23
CA LEU A 73 -14.51 -12.54 -10.60
C LEU A 73 -15.00 -13.92 -11.03
N ASP A 74 -16.06 -13.92 -11.81
CA ASP A 74 -16.64 -15.15 -12.31
C ASP A 74 -16.03 -15.45 -13.68
N VAL A 75 -15.14 -16.43 -13.72
CA VAL A 75 -14.43 -16.76 -14.95
C VAL A 75 -15.35 -17.46 -15.97
N HIS A 76 -16.55 -17.84 -15.55
CA HIS A 76 -17.51 -18.51 -16.45
C HIS A 76 -18.35 -17.51 -17.23
N LYS A 77 -18.24 -16.23 -16.95
CA LYS A 77 -18.90 -15.22 -17.71
C LYS A 77 -18.26 -15.09 -19.08
N GLY A 78 -18.95 -14.47 -20.01
CA GLY A 78 -18.34 -14.19 -21.30
C GLY A 78 -17.12 -13.30 -21.16
N PHE A 79 -16.26 -13.35 -22.17
CA PHE A 79 -14.99 -12.62 -22.12
C PHE A 79 -15.20 -11.12 -21.87
N VAL A 80 -16.18 -10.54 -22.55
CA VAL A 80 -16.42 -9.09 -22.42
C VAL A 80 -16.89 -8.76 -21.01
N ASP A 81 -17.81 -9.57 -20.48
CA ASP A 81 -18.32 -9.34 -19.13
C ASP A 81 -17.21 -9.47 -18.10
N TYR A 82 -16.35 -10.45 -18.28
CA TYR A 82 -15.22 -10.64 -17.39
C TYR A 82 -14.29 -9.42 -17.42
N CYS A 83 -14.00 -8.91 -18.59
CA CYS A 83 -13.14 -7.75 -18.74
C CYS A 83 -13.75 -6.51 -18.10
N GLU A 84 -15.06 -6.36 -18.23
CA GLU A 84 -15.74 -5.22 -17.62
C GLU A 84 -15.69 -5.30 -16.11
N ASP A 85 -15.90 -6.50 -15.56
CA ASP A 85 -15.82 -6.70 -14.12
C ASP A 85 -14.40 -6.44 -13.62
N LEU A 86 -13.41 -6.90 -14.36
CA LEU A 86 -12.03 -6.66 -14.00
C LEU A 86 -11.72 -5.17 -14.00
N TYR A 87 -12.15 -4.47 -15.04
CA TYR A 87 -11.94 -3.03 -15.12
C TYR A 87 -12.59 -2.32 -13.93
N ALA A 88 -13.81 -2.67 -13.61
CA ALA A 88 -14.52 -2.07 -12.49
C ALA A 88 -13.78 -2.32 -11.17
N SER A 89 -13.27 -3.54 -11.01
CA SER A 89 -12.51 -3.88 -9.80
C SER A 89 -11.26 -3.03 -9.69
N LEU A 90 -10.55 -2.86 -10.80
CA LEU A 90 -9.33 -2.05 -10.80
C LEU A 90 -9.63 -0.58 -10.49
N VAL A 91 -10.71 -0.06 -11.05
CA VAL A 91 -11.11 1.31 -10.76
C VAL A 91 -11.41 1.49 -9.27
N MET A 92 -12.09 0.52 -8.68
CA MET A 92 -12.40 0.58 -7.26
C MET A 92 -11.15 0.53 -6.40
N VAL A 93 -10.18 -0.29 -6.79
CA VAL A 93 -8.92 -0.40 -6.06
C VAL A 93 -8.17 0.93 -6.12
N LEU A 94 -8.09 1.52 -7.30
CA LEU A 94 -7.42 2.80 -7.46
C LEU A 94 -8.11 3.91 -6.67
N ASP A 95 -9.43 3.90 -6.68
CA ASP A 95 -10.19 4.89 -5.93
C ASP A 95 -9.97 4.75 -4.44
N ARG A 96 -9.96 3.50 -3.94
CA ARG A 96 -9.69 3.26 -2.53
C ARG A 96 -8.28 3.73 -2.15
N PHE A 97 -7.30 3.44 -3.02
CA PHE A 97 -5.94 3.85 -2.77
C PHE A 97 -5.87 5.38 -2.65
N ARG A 98 -6.49 6.07 -3.60
CA ARG A 98 -6.47 7.54 -3.61
C ARG A 98 -7.14 8.10 -2.37
N ARG A 99 -8.30 7.59 -2.00
CA ARG A 99 -9.07 8.16 -0.90
C ARG A 99 -8.50 7.82 0.47
N CYS A 100 -7.99 6.61 0.63
CA CYS A 100 -7.57 6.13 1.94
C CYS A 100 -6.07 6.23 2.15
N TRP A 101 -5.29 5.93 1.13
CA TRP A 101 -3.84 5.90 1.28
C TRP A 101 -3.17 7.22 0.95
N LEU A 102 -3.70 7.94 -0.02
CA LEU A 102 -3.11 9.22 -0.42
C LEU A 102 -3.75 10.42 0.26
N LYS A 103 -4.69 10.18 1.16
CA LYS A 103 -5.32 11.29 1.85
C LYS A 103 -4.25 12.09 2.60
N GLY A 104 -4.33 13.39 2.49
CA GLY A 104 -3.36 14.25 3.14
C GLY A 104 -2.05 14.39 2.41
N ALA A 105 -1.86 13.66 1.31
CA ALA A 105 -0.65 13.77 0.52
C ALA A 105 -0.75 14.96 -0.41
N GLU A 106 0.39 15.60 -0.63
CA GLU A 106 0.43 16.79 -1.49
C GLU A 106 0.63 16.45 -2.95
N VAL A 107 0.88 15.21 -3.25
CA VAL A 107 1.23 14.80 -4.60
C VAL A 107 0.10 15.04 -5.59
N LEU A 108 -1.12 14.62 -5.23
CA LEU A 108 -2.24 14.75 -6.15
C LEU A 108 -2.64 16.20 -6.43
N PRO A 109 -2.73 17.07 -5.42
CA PRO A 109 -3.03 18.46 -5.72
C PRO A 109 -2.02 19.10 -6.67
N ALA A 110 -0.74 18.78 -6.50
CA ALA A 110 0.28 19.31 -7.39
C ALA A 110 0.10 18.80 -8.81
N ALA A 111 -0.21 17.53 -8.94
CA ALA A 111 -0.43 16.95 -10.26
C ALA A 111 -1.66 17.54 -10.92
N GLU A 112 -2.70 17.79 -10.16
CA GLU A 112 -3.89 18.42 -10.69
C GLU A 112 -3.63 19.83 -11.16
N LYS A 113 -2.84 20.59 -10.40
CA LYS A 113 -2.47 21.93 -10.81
C LYS A 113 -1.76 21.90 -12.14
N ASN A 114 -0.82 20.98 -12.29
CA ASN A 114 -0.09 20.85 -13.54
C ASN A 114 -1.02 20.50 -14.69
N ALA A 115 -1.98 19.63 -14.42
CA ALA A 115 -2.93 19.23 -15.44
C ALA A 115 -3.86 20.38 -15.84
N ALA A 116 -4.14 21.26 -14.90
CA ALA A 116 -5.02 22.39 -15.17
C ALA A 116 -4.36 23.44 -16.04
N HIS A 117 -3.06 23.43 -16.12
CA HIS A 117 -2.34 24.38 -16.96
C HIS A 117 -2.21 23.86 -18.37
#